data_d28e117177d2c75e0472b6864d49cb16
#
_entry.id   d28e117177d2c75e0472b6864d49cb16
#
_cell.length_a   1.000
_cell.length_b   1.000
_cell.length_c   1.000
_cell.angle_alpha   90.00
_cell.angle_beta   90.00
_cell.angle_gamma   90.00
#
_symmetry.space_group_name_H-M   'P 1'
#
loop_
_entity.id
_entity.type
_entity.pdbx_description
1 polymer ?
#
loop_
_entity_poly.entity_id
_entity_poly.type
_entity_poly.pdbx_seq_one_letter_code
_entity_poly.pdbx_strand_id
1 'polypeptide(L)'
;MNLKFRVQAKIKKPVEEVYDAVYDPKKLSKYFTTGGASGPLDEGMEVMWDFHDYPGAFSVYVKQTIKNQKIVFEWASAVESNRLTVEMDFERLGDDTTLVTISEAGWINEDQSSLDESYSNCQGWTQMVCCLKVYLEYNKNLREFFY
;
A
#
# COMPACT_ATOMS: atom_id res chain seq x y z
N MET A 1 21.54 -8.98 -9.45
CA MET A 1 20.34 -8.16 -9.65
C MET A 1 19.69 -7.90 -8.29
N ASN A 2 19.01 -6.78 -8.13
CA ASN A 2 18.34 -6.44 -6.89
C ASN A 2 16.86 -6.23 -7.20
N LEU A 3 16.00 -7.21 -6.88
CA LEU A 3 14.58 -7.15 -7.18
C LEU A 3 13.89 -6.03 -6.39
N LYS A 4 13.30 -5.11 -7.11
CA LYS A 4 12.50 -4.02 -6.55
C LYS A 4 11.61 -3.45 -7.65
N PHE A 5 10.55 -2.77 -7.24
CA PHE A 5 9.69 -2.05 -8.18
C PHE A 5 9.15 -0.77 -7.55
N ARG A 6 8.59 0.06 -8.38
CA ARG A 6 7.95 1.31 -7.98
C ARG A 6 6.74 1.55 -8.87
N VAL A 7 5.63 1.93 -8.23
CA VAL A 7 4.41 2.37 -8.93
C VAL A 7 4.06 3.77 -8.48
N GLN A 8 3.41 4.55 -9.34
CA GLN A 8 3.07 5.95 -9.07
C GLN A 8 1.70 6.30 -9.61
N ALA A 9 1.02 7.24 -8.96
CA ALA A 9 -0.20 7.85 -9.46
C ALA A 9 -0.32 9.29 -8.97
N LYS A 10 -0.81 10.18 -9.83
CA LYS A 10 -1.23 11.53 -9.44
C LYS A 10 -2.69 11.50 -9.04
N ILE A 11 -3.00 12.12 -7.90
CA ILE A 11 -4.35 12.19 -7.36
C ILE A 11 -4.72 13.65 -7.20
N LYS A 12 -5.89 14.04 -7.70
CA LYS A 12 -6.41 15.42 -7.66
C LYS A 12 -7.03 15.72 -6.31
N LYS A 13 -6.22 15.61 -5.25
CA LYS A 13 -6.60 15.93 -3.87
C LYS A 13 -5.40 16.45 -3.10
N PRO A 14 -5.62 17.25 -2.04
CA PRO A 14 -4.54 17.71 -1.16
C PRO A 14 -3.79 16.55 -0.52
N VAL A 15 -2.51 16.73 -0.24
CA VAL A 15 -1.66 15.68 0.34
C VAL A 15 -2.19 15.19 1.68
N GLU A 16 -2.82 16.06 2.47
CA GLU A 16 -3.41 15.71 3.76
C GLU A 16 -4.54 14.69 3.59
N GLU A 17 -5.39 14.84 2.58
CA GLU A 17 -6.49 13.92 2.30
C GLU A 17 -5.96 12.59 1.77
N VAL A 18 -4.97 12.63 0.89
CA VAL A 18 -4.40 11.42 0.29
C VAL A 18 -3.66 10.59 1.33
N TYR A 19 -2.84 11.22 2.15
CA TYR A 19 -2.15 10.56 3.25
C TYR A 19 -3.15 9.93 4.23
N ASP A 20 -4.16 10.70 4.64
CA ASP A 20 -5.16 10.25 5.61
C ASP A 20 -5.98 9.05 5.10
N ALA A 21 -6.26 9.00 3.80
CA ALA A 21 -6.96 7.88 3.18
C ALA A 21 -6.17 6.57 3.23
N VAL A 22 -4.86 6.62 3.36
CA VAL A 22 -3.99 5.44 3.54
C VAL A 22 -3.75 5.17 5.02
N TYR A 23 -3.53 6.21 5.81
CA TYR A 23 -3.21 6.12 7.22
C TYR A 23 -4.37 5.64 8.09
N ASP A 24 -5.57 6.19 7.86
CA ASP A 24 -6.78 5.92 8.66
C ASP A 24 -7.40 4.57 8.25
N PRO A 25 -7.51 3.59 9.18
CA PRO A 25 -8.03 2.27 8.86
C PRO A 25 -9.48 2.30 8.35
N LYS A 26 -10.30 3.24 8.80
CA LYS A 26 -11.69 3.38 8.35
C LYS A 26 -11.78 3.79 6.89
N LYS A 27 -10.89 4.69 6.46
CA LYS A 27 -10.83 5.15 5.07
C LYS A 27 -10.18 4.11 4.18
N LEU A 28 -9.06 3.54 4.62
CA LEU A 28 -8.34 2.49 3.90
C LEU A 28 -9.25 1.28 3.59
N SER A 29 -10.12 0.93 4.53
CA SER A 29 -11.03 -0.21 4.39
C SER A 29 -12.20 0.05 3.43
N LYS A 30 -12.41 1.29 3.00
CA LYS A 30 -13.46 1.62 2.02
C LYS A 30 -13.04 1.34 0.58
N TYR A 31 -11.74 1.16 0.32
CA TYR A 31 -11.26 0.98 -1.05
C TYR A 31 -10.14 -0.04 -1.19
N PHE A 32 -9.53 -0.52 -0.10
CA PHE A 32 -8.37 -1.43 -0.17
C PHE A 32 -8.50 -2.60 0.79
N THR A 33 -8.37 -2.40 2.11
CA THR A 33 -8.48 -3.47 3.11
C THR A 33 -9.95 -3.84 3.36
N THR A 34 -10.53 -4.58 2.42
CA THR A 34 -11.97 -4.87 2.38
C THR A 34 -12.46 -5.76 3.51
N GLY A 35 -11.57 -6.51 4.15
CA GLY A 35 -11.84 -7.28 5.36
C GLY A 35 -11.52 -6.52 6.65
N GLY A 36 -11.03 -5.30 6.55
CA GLY A 36 -10.70 -4.43 7.66
C GLY A 36 -9.21 -4.24 7.90
N ALA A 37 -8.89 -3.17 8.63
CA ALA A 37 -7.56 -2.88 9.14
C ALA A 37 -7.67 -2.66 10.64
N SER A 38 -6.78 -3.24 11.44
CA SER A 38 -6.90 -3.26 12.90
C SER A 38 -6.60 -1.92 13.57
N GLY A 39 -5.92 -1.01 12.88
CA GLY A 39 -5.56 0.29 13.42
C GLY A 39 -4.84 1.18 12.42
N PRO A 40 -4.55 2.42 12.82
CA PRO A 40 -3.81 3.36 11.97
C PRO A 40 -2.35 2.93 11.79
N LEU A 41 -1.73 3.42 10.72
CA LEU A 41 -0.33 3.11 10.39
C LEU A 41 0.64 3.98 11.21
N ASP A 42 0.58 3.84 12.54
CA ASP A 42 1.48 4.54 13.45
C ASP A 42 2.84 3.84 13.57
N GLU A 43 3.89 4.63 13.65
CA GLU A 43 5.27 4.11 13.78
C GLU A 43 5.40 3.19 15.00
N GLY A 44 6.02 2.03 14.80
CA GLY A 44 6.23 1.03 15.83
C GLY A 44 5.08 0.06 16.05
N MET A 45 3.95 0.23 15.35
CA MET A 45 2.78 -0.63 15.51
C MET A 45 2.82 -1.83 14.56
N GLU A 46 2.24 -2.95 15.01
CA GLU A 46 1.87 -4.07 14.16
C GLU A 46 0.37 -3.94 13.85
N VAL A 47 0.06 -3.75 12.57
CA VAL A 47 -1.32 -3.56 12.10
C VAL A 47 -1.72 -4.79 11.28
N MET A 48 -2.92 -5.29 11.48
CA MET A 48 -3.45 -6.42 10.71
C MET A 48 -4.31 -5.89 9.57
N TRP A 49 -3.99 -6.28 8.35
CA TRP A 49 -4.80 -6.02 7.16
C TRP A 49 -5.50 -7.29 6.70
N ASP A 50 -6.77 -7.20 6.36
CA ASP A 50 -7.57 -8.31 5.87
C ASP A 50 -8.29 -7.93 4.58
N PHE A 51 -8.48 -8.92 3.70
CA PHE A 51 -9.16 -8.76 2.41
C PHE A 51 -10.22 -9.85 2.28
N HIS A 52 -11.45 -9.48 1.97
CA HIS A 52 -12.56 -10.43 1.91
C HIS A 52 -12.40 -11.51 0.83
N ASP A 53 -11.66 -11.23 -0.23
CA ASP A 53 -11.41 -12.14 -1.36
C ASP A 53 -10.05 -12.84 -1.28
N TYR A 54 -9.27 -12.58 -0.24
CA TYR A 54 -7.99 -13.25 0.01
C TYR A 54 -7.92 -13.64 1.48
N PRO A 55 -8.27 -14.89 1.83
CA PRO A 55 -8.38 -15.29 3.22
C PRO A 55 -7.04 -15.29 3.97
N GLY A 56 -7.09 -14.80 5.20
CA GLY A 56 -5.94 -14.69 6.08
C GLY A 56 -5.45 -13.27 6.22
N ALA A 57 -5.43 -12.78 7.46
CA ALA A 57 -4.93 -11.44 7.75
C ALA A 57 -3.41 -11.37 7.61
N PHE A 58 -2.90 -10.21 7.17
CA PHE A 58 -1.47 -9.95 7.03
C PHE A 58 -0.99 -9.03 8.15
N SER A 59 0.16 -9.37 8.75
CA SER A 59 0.83 -8.46 9.67
C SER A 59 1.62 -7.40 8.90
N VAL A 60 1.35 -6.14 9.22
CA VAL A 60 2.05 -4.97 8.69
C VAL A 60 2.81 -4.34 9.85
N TYR A 61 4.14 -4.34 9.78
CA TYR A 61 5.01 -3.80 10.82
C TYR A 61 5.46 -2.40 10.43
N VAL A 62 4.84 -1.38 11.02
CA VAL A 62 5.10 0.01 10.64
C VAL A 62 6.45 0.46 11.21
N LYS A 63 7.36 0.81 10.33
CA LYS A 63 8.74 1.19 10.69
C LYS A 63 8.95 2.69 10.79
N GLN A 64 8.24 3.45 9.97
CA GLN A 64 8.36 4.91 9.96
C GLN A 64 7.06 5.53 9.49
N THR A 65 6.64 6.59 10.15
CA THR A 65 5.48 7.38 9.75
C THR A 65 5.84 8.85 9.88
N ILE A 66 5.85 9.57 8.76
CA ILE A 66 6.02 11.02 8.72
C ILE A 66 4.75 11.60 8.12
N LYS A 67 3.96 12.29 8.94
CA LYS A 67 2.65 12.80 8.56
C LYS A 67 2.70 13.59 7.26
N ASN A 68 1.80 13.25 6.34
CA ASN A 68 1.65 13.86 5.02
C ASN A 68 2.85 13.69 4.09
N GLN A 69 3.81 12.81 4.42
CA GLN A 69 5.03 12.63 3.64
C GLN A 69 5.36 11.18 3.34
N LYS A 70 5.35 10.29 4.37
CA LYS A 70 5.91 8.95 4.20
C LYS A 70 5.33 7.94 5.18
N ILE A 71 5.10 6.72 4.70
CA ILE A 71 4.83 5.55 5.52
C ILE A 71 5.74 4.43 5.03
N VAL A 72 6.52 3.83 5.93
CA VAL A 72 7.36 2.66 5.64
C VAL A 72 6.92 1.53 6.53
N PHE A 73 6.69 0.36 5.95
CA PHE A 73 6.38 -0.84 6.71
C PHE A 73 7.07 -2.06 6.13
N GLU A 74 7.12 -3.11 6.92
CA GLU A 74 7.58 -4.43 6.51
C GLU A 74 6.45 -5.44 6.63
N TRP A 75 6.45 -6.42 5.76
CA TRP A 75 5.57 -7.58 5.83
C TRP A 75 6.26 -8.83 5.31
N ALA A 76 5.71 -10.00 5.63
CA ALA A 76 6.32 -11.26 5.24
C ALA A 76 6.25 -11.48 3.72
N SER A 77 7.34 -11.96 3.14
CA SER A 77 7.30 -12.55 1.81
C SER A 77 6.49 -13.85 1.85
N ALA A 78 5.80 -14.16 0.77
CA ALA A 78 5.08 -15.42 0.62
C ALA A 78 5.99 -16.57 0.20
N VAL A 79 7.16 -16.28 -0.35
CA VAL A 79 8.07 -17.28 -0.94
C VAL A 79 9.44 -17.33 -0.27
N GLU A 80 9.81 -16.29 0.47
CA GLU A 80 11.08 -16.23 1.21
C GLU A 80 10.81 -16.15 2.72
N SER A 81 11.83 -16.44 3.53
CA SER A 81 11.70 -16.40 4.99
C SER A 81 11.87 -15.01 5.59
N ASN A 82 12.31 -14.04 4.81
CA ASN A 82 12.54 -12.66 5.24
C ASN A 82 11.30 -11.79 5.01
N ARG A 83 11.35 -10.58 5.54
CA ARG A 83 10.34 -9.56 5.30
C ARG A 83 10.73 -8.69 4.10
N LEU A 84 9.71 -8.23 3.39
CA LEU A 84 9.84 -7.21 2.35
C LEU A 84 9.56 -5.84 2.96
N THR A 85 10.16 -4.81 2.38
CA THR A 85 9.97 -3.43 2.80
C THR A 85 9.15 -2.68 1.77
N VAL A 86 8.07 -2.05 2.22
CA VAL A 86 7.21 -1.19 1.40
C VAL A 86 7.38 0.25 1.88
N GLU A 87 7.62 1.15 0.93
CA GLU A 87 7.68 2.59 1.20
C GLU A 87 6.61 3.29 0.39
N MET A 88 5.81 4.10 1.07
CA MET A 88 4.79 4.95 0.46
C MET A 88 5.18 6.40 0.66
N ASP A 89 5.39 7.13 -0.44
CA ASP A 89 5.73 8.53 -0.43
C ASP A 89 4.58 9.36 -0.96
N PHE A 90 4.30 10.46 -0.26
CA PHE A 90 3.23 11.41 -0.59
C PHE A 90 3.88 12.76 -0.87
N GLU A 91 3.87 13.19 -2.13
CA GLU A 91 4.51 14.43 -2.54
C GLU A 91 3.47 15.45 -3.00
N ARG A 92 3.45 16.59 -2.35
CA ARG A 92 2.61 17.73 -2.77
C ARG A 92 3.12 18.27 -4.09
N LEU A 93 2.29 18.21 -5.14
CA LEU A 93 2.61 18.82 -6.44
C LEU A 93 1.92 20.19 -6.61
N GLY A 94 0.96 20.50 -5.77
CA GLY A 94 0.18 21.72 -5.73
C GLY A 94 -0.83 21.65 -4.60
N ASP A 95 -1.72 22.64 -4.49
CA ASP A 95 -2.68 22.69 -3.38
C ASP A 95 -3.66 21.49 -3.40
N ASP A 96 -4.02 21.04 -4.61
CA ASP A 96 -5.01 19.97 -4.81
C ASP A 96 -4.47 18.80 -5.62
N THR A 97 -3.16 18.60 -5.66
CA THR A 97 -2.55 17.51 -6.42
C THR A 97 -1.43 16.87 -5.62
N THR A 98 -1.45 15.54 -5.56
CA THR A 98 -0.49 14.73 -4.83
C THR A 98 0.05 13.63 -5.74
N LEU A 99 1.37 13.41 -5.71
CA LEU A 99 1.99 12.23 -6.29
C LEU A 99 2.15 11.19 -5.19
N VAL A 100 1.54 10.02 -5.40
CA VAL A 100 1.74 8.84 -4.54
C VAL A 100 2.72 7.92 -5.23
N THR A 101 3.78 7.56 -4.51
CA THR A 101 4.77 6.58 -4.98
C THR A 101 4.82 5.43 -3.98
N ILE A 102 4.64 4.21 -4.48
CA ILE A 102 4.77 2.99 -3.65
C ILE A 102 5.89 2.15 -4.25
N SER A 103 6.86 1.81 -3.42
CA SER A 103 7.97 0.95 -3.80
C SER A 103 8.07 -0.23 -2.85
N GLU A 104 8.56 -1.34 -3.36
CA GLU A 104 8.78 -2.54 -2.57
C GLU A 104 10.10 -3.19 -2.96
N ALA A 105 10.82 -3.69 -1.96
CA ALA A 105 12.13 -4.33 -2.12
C ALA A 105 12.35 -5.30 -0.95
N GLY A 106 13.46 -6.04 -1.00
CA GLY A 106 13.85 -6.92 0.09
C GLY A 106 13.93 -8.39 -0.30
N TRP A 107 13.63 -8.74 -1.55
CA TRP A 107 13.87 -10.10 -2.03
C TRP A 107 15.37 -10.40 -2.01
N ILE A 108 15.73 -11.53 -1.42
CA ILE A 108 17.12 -11.98 -1.29
C ILE A 108 17.47 -12.93 -2.44
N ASN A 109 16.54 -13.82 -2.78
CA ASN A 109 16.73 -14.79 -3.86
C ASN A 109 16.47 -14.15 -5.23
N GLU A 110 17.19 -14.64 -6.23
CA GLU A 110 17.02 -14.20 -7.62
C GLU A 110 16.43 -15.34 -8.46
N ASP A 111 15.49 -16.07 -7.90
CA ASP A 111 14.81 -17.19 -8.56
C ASP A 111 13.45 -16.79 -9.13
N GLN A 112 12.84 -17.71 -9.88
CA GLN A 112 11.55 -17.45 -10.53
C GLN A 112 10.44 -17.16 -9.52
N SER A 113 10.45 -17.82 -8.36
CA SER A 113 9.43 -17.62 -7.33
C SER A 113 9.45 -16.19 -6.78
N SER A 114 10.64 -15.67 -6.49
CA SER A 114 10.80 -14.28 -6.02
C SER A 114 10.43 -13.28 -7.10
N LEU A 115 10.77 -13.58 -8.34
CA LEU A 115 10.39 -12.74 -9.48
C LEU A 115 8.87 -12.71 -9.66
N ASP A 116 8.22 -13.87 -9.59
CA ASP A 116 6.76 -13.97 -9.72
C ASP A 116 6.05 -13.23 -8.57
N GLU A 117 6.55 -13.34 -7.34
CA GLU A 117 6.01 -12.58 -6.21
C GLU A 117 6.14 -11.07 -6.44
N SER A 118 7.31 -10.62 -6.95
CA SER A 118 7.51 -9.20 -7.23
C SER A 118 6.52 -8.67 -8.27
N TYR A 119 6.23 -9.45 -9.32
CA TYR A 119 5.22 -9.11 -10.32
C TYR A 119 3.82 -9.06 -9.72
N SER A 120 3.48 -10.05 -8.90
CA SER A 120 2.19 -10.13 -8.24
C SER A 120 1.97 -8.94 -7.30
N ASN A 121 2.98 -8.58 -6.52
CA ASN A 121 2.91 -7.44 -5.61
C ASN A 121 2.87 -6.11 -6.38
N CYS A 122 3.61 -6.01 -7.49
CA CYS A 122 3.55 -4.84 -8.36
C CYS A 122 2.14 -4.63 -8.92
N GLN A 123 1.48 -5.71 -9.34
CA GLN A 123 0.09 -5.67 -9.78
C GLN A 123 -0.83 -5.21 -8.65
N GLY A 124 -0.65 -5.76 -7.46
CA GLY A 124 -1.46 -5.41 -6.28
C GLY A 124 -1.33 -3.94 -5.90
N TRP A 125 -0.12 -3.40 -5.90
CA TRP A 125 0.10 -1.98 -5.60
C TRP A 125 -0.39 -1.05 -6.70
N THR A 126 -0.27 -1.44 -7.96
CA THR A 126 -0.87 -0.71 -9.09
C THR A 126 -2.38 -0.63 -8.92
N GLN A 127 -3.01 -1.75 -8.59
CA GLN A 127 -4.45 -1.81 -8.32
C GLN A 127 -4.81 -0.90 -7.13
N MET A 128 -4.03 -0.93 -6.05
CA MET A 128 -4.28 -0.11 -4.86
C MET A 128 -4.26 1.39 -5.18
N VAL A 129 -3.28 1.88 -5.94
CA VAL A 129 -3.23 3.31 -6.30
C VAL A 129 -4.39 3.71 -7.22
N CYS A 130 -4.85 2.80 -8.10
CA CYS A 130 -6.04 3.03 -8.91
C CYS A 130 -7.30 3.11 -8.03
N CYS A 131 -7.42 2.19 -7.07
CA CYS A 131 -8.54 2.18 -6.12
C CYS A 131 -8.56 3.44 -5.24
N LEU A 132 -7.40 3.87 -4.76
CA LEU A 132 -7.24 5.10 -3.99
C LEU A 132 -7.69 6.32 -4.79
N LYS A 133 -7.24 6.41 -6.04
CA LYS A 133 -7.60 7.52 -6.94
C LYS A 133 -9.11 7.57 -7.18
N VAL A 134 -9.73 6.45 -7.50
CA VAL A 134 -11.17 6.36 -7.76
C VAL A 134 -11.97 6.68 -6.51
N TYR A 135 -11.53 6.20 -5.35
CA TYR A 135 -12.17 6.50 -4.08
C TYR A 135 -12.16 8.00 -3.76
N LEU A 136 -11.00 8.62 -3.86
CA LEU A 136 -10.84 10.04 -3.50
C LEU A 136 -11.47 11.00 -4.53
N GLU A 137 -11.30 10.73 -5.81
CA GLU A 137 -11.77 11.65 -6.87
C GLU A 137 -13.23 11.42 -7.24
N TYR A 138 -13.76 10.20 -7.08
CA TYR A 138 -15.10 9.84 -7.56
C TYR A 138 -15.98 9.20 -6.49
N ASN A 139 -15.47 8.97 -5.28
CA ASN A 139 -16.19 8.34 -4.17
C ASN A 139 -16.81 6.98 -4.57
N LYS A 140 -16.04 6.15 -5.27
CA LYS A 140 -16.42 4.82 -5.70
C LYS A 140 -15.45 3.78 -5.15
N ASN A 141 -15.96 2.57 -4.89
CA ASN A 141 -15.15 1.42 -4.49
C ASN A 141 -14.84 0.55 -5.70
N LEU A 142 -13.70 0.81 -6.34
CA LEU A 142 -13.23 0.03 -7.49
C LEU A 142 -12.80 -1.37 -7.08
N ARG A 143 -12.42 -1.58 -5.81
CA ARG A 143 -11.93 -2.85 -5.29
C ARG A 143 -13.01 -3.92 -5.18
N GLU A 144 -14.26 -3.49 -5.05
CA GLU A 144 -15.40 -4.40 -4.97
C GLU A 144 -15.54 -5.20 -6.27
N PHE A 145 -15.70 -6.51 -6.15
CA PHE A 145 -15.78 -7.43 -7.30
C PHE A 145 -14.58 -7.37 -8.25
N PHE A 146 -13.41 -6.99 -7.75
CA PHE A 146 -12.22 -6.92 -8.60
C PHE A 146 -11.67 -8.31 -8.93
N TYR A 147 -11.81 -9.26 -8.02
CA TYR A 147 -11.46 -10.67 -8.21
C TYR A 147 -12.69 -11.57 -8.04
#